data_27783396c088f6a7bfbebcf4853054c1
#
_entry.id   27783396c088f6a7bfbebcf4853054c1
#
_cell.length_a   1.000
_cell.length_b   1.000
_cell.length_c   1.000
_cell.angle_alpha   90.00
_cell.angle_beta   90.00
_cell.angle_gamma   90.00
#
_symmetry.space_group_name_H-M   'P 1'
#
loop_
_entity.id
_entity.type
_entity.pdbx_description
1 polymer ?
#
loop_
_entity_poly.entity_id
_entity_poly.type
_entity_poly.pdbx_seq_one_letter_code
_entity_poly.pdbx_strand_id
1 'polypeptide(L)'
;AFAWPDEEGNILHYDNMISQSITSDVHDNGAKILLSLGGWGNSWGFASSVESEEARSIFIDNIISICENNNYDGIDIDWEHPSGLTQKNNLSYFIAELRQAFDDLYPEWLITMAVPVSNWSGQHYDFNSLVQNVSYFNAMTYDFHGSWTDHAGHNAPLYPSPANDPDGAVSTGFNYLSNTRGIPRSKINIGLAFYGKQYNATNINQSYQGEVVSLLYNQYKNYFNNDWEYIWDNTAQSPYLRNSDQDQIITIEDSTSVARKVDYVKNNQIGGLMLWALSYDIVDGKQELINSLKTNYLSLDFKPPESYSLGLRNYPNPFNGHTNFVFQLQHDSSVDLSIFDLKGHLIKKIINDFKHSGNHKINWNATNQYGQEISSGVYLYRLSIDGKSNTSKLIFLK
;
A
#
# COMPACT_ATOMS: atom_id res chain seq x y z
N ALA A 1 7.54 -11.57 6.18
CA ALA A 1 8.69 -11.47 7.10
C ALA A 1 8.89 -10.03 7.50
N PHE A 2 9.41 -9.80 8.70
CA PHE A 2 9.72 -8.46 9.21
C PHE A 2 11.20 -8.30 9.43
N ALA A 3 11.72 -7.16 8.98
CA ALA A 3 13.10 -6.75 9.12
C ALA A 3 13.17 -5.22 9.30
N TRP A 4 14.32 -4.68 9.58
CA TRP A 4 14.52 -3.22 9.71
C TRP A 4 15.94 -2.83 9.31
N PRO A 5 16.14 -1.62 8.78
CA PRO A 5 17.48 -1.13 8.47
C PRO A 5 18.22 -0.67 9.74
N ASP A 6 19.52 -0.88 9.78
CA ASP A 6 20.43 -0.15 10.69
C ASP A 6 20.89 1.18 10.07
N GLU A 7 21.76 1.91 10.75
CA GLU A 7 22.25 3.22 10.29
C GLU A 7 23.16 3.13 9.06
N GLU A 8 23.78 1.97 8.81
CA GLU A 8 24.62 1.68 7.66
C GLU A 8 23.86 1.09 6.47
N GLY A 9 22.55 0.88 6.60
CA GLY A 9 21.68 0.30 5.56
C GLY A 9 21.74 -1.24 5.50
N ASN A 10 22.32 -1.91 6.51
CA ASN A 10 22.19 -3.36 6.62
C ASN A 10 20.78 -3.72 7.07
N ILE A 11 20.30 -4.88 6.63
CA ILE A 11 18.96 -5.36 6.99
C ILE A 11 19.07 -6.32 8.16
N LEU A 12 18.56 -5.88 9.30
CA LEU A 12 18.46 -6.67 10.52
C LEU A 12 17.10 -7.38 10.57
N HIS A 13 17.08 -8.59 11.09
CA HIS A 13 15.87 -9.39 11.21
C HIS A 13 15.93 -10.31 12.42
N TYR A 14 14.77 -10.81 12.85
CA TYR A 14 14.71 -11.90 13.82
C TYR A 14 15.16 -13.21 13.19
N ASP A 15 15.61 -14.18 14.02
CA ASP A 15 16.12 -15.48 13.56
C ASP A 15 15.11 -16.35 12.79
N ASN A 16 13.86 -15.93 12.76
CA ASN A 16 12.74 -16.66 12.15
C ASN A 16 12.28 -16.06 10.81
N MET A 17 13.20 -15.71 9.94
CA MET A 17 12.85 -15.40 8.54
C MET A 17 12.02 -16.54 7.94
N ILE A 18 11.08 -16.20 7.07
CA ILE A 18 10.20 -17.19 6.43
C ILE A 18 11.05 -18.17 5.63
N SER A 19 10.88 -19.46 5.91
CA SER A 19 11.63 -20.51 5.24
C SER A 19 11.26 -20.62 3.75
N GLN A 20 12.20 -21.09 2.93
CA GLN A 20 11.97 -21.32 1.49
C GLN A 20 10.80 -22.27 1.21
N SER A 21 10.50 -23.23 2.13
CA SER A 21 9.33 -24.11 1.98
C SER A 21 8.01 -23.32 2.04
N ILE A 22 7.90 -22.37 2.98
CA ILE A 22 6.71 -21.51 3.08
C ILE A 22 6.61 -20.60 1.86
N THR A 23 7.73 -20.06 1.38
CA THR A 23 7.75 -19.23 0.16
C THR A 23 7.27 -20.02 -1.05
N SER A 24 7.72 -21.27 -1.21
CA SER A 24 7.24 -22.16 -2.27
C SER A 24 5.74 -22.42 -2.16
N ASP A 25 5.23 -22.72 -0.95
CA ASP A 25 3.79 -22.93 -0.73
C ASP A 25 2.96 -21.69 -1.10
N VAL A 26 3.47 -20.48 -0.82
CA VAL A 26 2.83 -19.21 -1.20
C VAL A 26 2.77 -19.08 -2.72
N HIS A 27 3.88 -19.35 -3.41
CA HIS A 27 3.96 -19.28 -4.88
C HIS A 27 3.09 -20.34 -5.57
N ASP A 28 3.07 -21.57 -5.06
CA ASP A 28 2.24 -22.67 -5.58
C ASP A 28 0.75 -22.36 -5.47
N ASN A 29 0.36 -21.50 -4.54
CA ASN A 29 -1.00 -20.97 -4.40
C ASN A 29 -1.24 -19.66 -5.19
N GLY A 30 -0.32 -19.23 -6.04
CA GLY A 30 -0.44 -18.06 -6.89
C GLY A 30 -0.38 -16.72 -6.15
N ALA A 31 0.13 -16.72 -4.91
CA ALA A 31 0.33 -15.52 -4.10
C ALA A 31 1.79 -15.04 -4.17
N LYS A 32 2.02 -13.82 -3.71
CA LYS A 32 3.35 -13.21 -3.60
C LYS A 32 3.73 -13.03 -2.14
N ILE A 33 5.05 -13.06 -1.88
CA ILE A 33 5.60 -12.84 -0.55
C ILE A 33 6.57 -11.66 -0.58
N LEU A 34 6.36 -10.67 0.29
CA LEU A 34 7.19 -9.49 0.40
C LEU A 34 7.88 -9.45 1.76
N LEU A 35 9.07 -8.85 1.78
CA LEU A 35 9.73 -8.47 3.03
C LEU A 35 9.18 -7.13 3.48
N SER A 36 8.61 -7.05 4.70
CA SER A 36 8.21 -5.78 5.32
C SER A 36 9.40 -5.22 6.10
N LEU A 37 9.80 -4.00 5.76
CA LEU A 37 10.90 -3.28 6.40
C LEU A 37 10.37 -2.15 7.27
N GLY A 38 10.73 -2.19 8.56
CA GLY A 38 10.41 -1.16 9.53
C GLY A 38 9.32 -1.55 10.50
N GLY A 39 8.28 -0.71 10.62
CA GLY A 39 7.21 -0.78 11.60
C GLY A 39 7.49 0.08 12.83
N TRP A 40 6.48 0.21 13.70
CA TRP A 40 6.58 1.02 14.91
C TRP A 40 7.72 0.56 15.81
N GLY A 41 8.64 1.49 16.11
CA GLY A 41 9.84 1.22 16.92
C GLY A 41 11.03 0.62 16.16
N ASN A 42 10.85 0.18 14.91
CA ASN A 42 11.88 -0.46 14.08
C ASN A 42 12.27 0.39 12.84
N SER A 43 11.94 1.68 12.86
CA SER A 43 12.21 2.59 11.72
C SER A 43 13.44 3.47 11.89
N TRP A 44 14.24 3.24 12.93
CA TRP A 44 15.32 4.13 13.35
C TRP A 44 16.48 4.24 12.34
N GLY A 45 16.76 3.21 11.57
CA GLY A 45 17.83 3.21 10.58
C GLY A 45 17.47 3.84 9.22
N PHE A 46 16.17 4.04 8.91
CA PHE A 46 15.78 4.56 7.59
C PHE A 46 16.40 5.91 7.25
N ALA A 47 16.39 6.85 8.21
CA ALA A 47 16.86 8.21 7.94
C ALA A 47 18.30 8.24 7.42
N SER A 48 19.20 7.46 8.03
CA SER A 48 20.61 7.34 7.63
C SER A 48 20.75 6.53 6.34
N SER A 49 20.03 5.41 6.22
CA SER A 49 20.09 4.54 5.03
C SER A 49 19.66 5.22 3.72
N VAL A 50 18.91 6.35 3.81
CA VAL A 50 18.45 7.07 2.61
C VAL A 50 19.00 8.50 2.49
N GLU A 51 19.93 8.92 3.35
CA GLU A 51 20.37 10.32 3.42
C GLU A 51 21.17 10.80 2.21
N SER A 52 21.92 9.91 1.57
CA SER A 52 22.75 10.20 0.40
C SER A 52 22.53 9.18 -0.71
N GLU A 53 22.97 9.48 -1.92
CA GLU A 53 22.93 8.55 -3.06
C GLU A 53 23.72 7.28 -2.77
N GLU A 54 24.90 7.41 -2.13
CA GLU A 54 25.75 6.28 -1.75
C GLU A 54 25.05 5.39 -0.71
N ALA A 55 24.47 5.98 0.35
CA ALA A 55 23.74 5.24 1.37
C ALA A 55 22.53 4.49 0.75
N ARG A 56 21.76 5.16 -0.12
CA ARG A 56 20.63 4.54 -0.82
C ARG A 56 21.07 3.38 -1.71
N SER A 57 22.19 3.53 -2.44
CA SER A 57 22.73 2.45 -3.28
C SER A 57 23.05 1.20 -2.44
N ILE A 58 23.75 1.37 -1.32
CA ILE A 58 24.09 0.26 -0.39
C ILE A 58 22.81 -0.40 0.13
N PHE A 59 21.84 0.41 0.56
CA PHE A 59 20.59 -0.10 1.11
C PHE A 59 19.76 -0.86 0.07
N ILE A 60 19.70 -0.37 -1.17
CA ILE A 60 19.02 -1.04 -2.29
C ILE A 60 19.68 -2.38 -2.62
N ASP A 61 20.99 -2.44 -2.67
CA ASP A 61 21.74 -3.68 -2.91
C ASP A 61 21.47 -4.72 -1.82
N ASN A 62 21.42 -4.29 -0.55
CA ASN A 62 21.06 -5.16 0.57
C ASN A 62 19.61 -5.66 0.50
N ILE A 63 18.65 -4.81 0.08
CA ILE A 63 17.26 -5.21 -0.16
C ILE A 63 17.17 -6.26 -1.26
N ILE A 64 17.84 -6.04 -2.39
CA ILE A 64 17.85 -6.98 -3.50
C ILE A 64 18.42 -8.32 -3.04
N SER A 65 19.57 -8.29 -2.40
CA SER A 65 20.27 -9.49 -1.91
C SER A 65 19.40 -10.33 -0.96
N ILE A 66 18.71 -9.70 0.00
CA ILE A 66 17.87 -10.44 0.95
C ILE A 66 16.61 -10.99 0.26
N CYS A 67 16.03 -10.28 -0.70
CA CYS A 67 14.88 -10.77 -1.46
C CYS A 67 15.27 -11.96 -2.36
N GLU A 68 16.41 -11.90 -3.06
CA GLU A 68 16.95 -13.01 -3.85
C GLU A 68 17.20 -14.25 -3.01
N ASN A 69 17.94 -14.09 -1.90
CA ASN A 69 18.33 -15.20 -1.03
C ASN A 69 17.12 -15.93 -0.41
N ASN A 70 16.00 -15.25 -0.25
CA ASN A 70 14.79 -15.79 0.35
C ASN A 70 13.66 -16.04 -0.66
N ASN A 71 13.88 -15.79 -1.95
CA ASN A 71 12.90 -15.92 -3.00
C ASN A 71 11.63 -15.08 -2.75
N TYR A 72 11.80 -13.82 -2.30
CA TYR A 72 10.71 -12.87 -2.11
C TYR A 72 10.40 -12.12 -3.41
N ASP A 73 9.15 -11.66 -3.55
CA ASP A 73 8.63 -10.96 -4.73
C ASP A 73 8.68 -9.44 -4.60
N GLY A 74 9.49 -8.93 -3.70
CA GLY A 74 9.65 -7.51 -3.46
C GLY A 74 9.56 -7.13 -1.99
N ILE A 75 9.17 -5.87 -1.74
CA ILE A 75 9.29 -5.25 -0.43
C ILE A 75 8.04 -4.44 -0.07
N ASP A 76 7.74 -4.40 1.22
CA ASP A 76 6.81 -3.46 1.83
C ASP A 76 7.59 -2.48 2.72
N ILE A 77 7.51 -1.19 2.45
CA ILE A 77 8.19 -0.14 3.20
C ILE A 77 7.25 0.37 4.29
N ASP A 78 7.63 0.15 5.53
CA ASP A 78 6.88 0.55 6.72
C ASP A 78 7.71 1.52 7.59
N TRP A 79 8.07 2.66 6.99
CA TRP A 79 8.81 3.70 7.72
C TRP A 79 7.85 4.55 8.55
N GLU A 80 7.86 4.35 9.86
CA GLU A 80 7.01 5.08 10.81
C GLU A 80 7.86 6.02 11.70
N HIS A 81 8.01 7.30 11.35
CA HIS A 81 7.62 7.96 10.11
C HIS A 81 8.76 8.88 9.65
N PRO A 82 8.91 9.18 8.36
CA PRO A 82 9.81 10.24 7.94
C PRO A 82 9.37 11.58 8.56
N SER A 83 10.32 12.47 8.80
CA SER A 83 10.07 13.78 9.37
C SER A 83 10.75 14.89 8.60
N GLY A 84 10.07 16.02 8.47
CA GLY A 84 10.61 17.21 7.78
C GLY A 84 10.80 17.01 6.27
N LEU A 85 11.30 18.08 5.63
CA LEU A 85 11.42 18.12 4.17
C LEU A 85 12.54 17.21 3.63
N THR A 86 13.64 17.12 4.37
CA THR A 86 14.80 16.32 3.95
C THR A 86 14.45 14.83 3.84
N GLN A 87 13.89 14.25 4.90
CA GLN A 87 13.52 12.83 4.89
C GLN A 87 12.38 12.54 3.88
N LYS A 88 11.44 13.47 3.73
CA LYS A 88 10.41 13.41 2.68
C LYS A 88 11.00 13.26 1.28
N ASN A 89 12.00 14.10 0.95
CA ASN A 89 12.67 14.07 -0.35
C ASN A 89 13.50 12.79 -0.50
N ASN A 90 14.25 12.42 0.53
CA ASN A 90 15.09 11.23 0.52
C ASN A 90 14.28 9.94 0.36
N LEU A 91 13.10 9.84 1.00
CA LEU A 91 12.15 8.74 0.76
C LEU A 91 11.73 8.69 -0.70
N SER A 92 11.43 9.83 -1.32
CA SER A 92 11.02 9.87 -2.74
C SER A 92 12.15 9.44 -3.66
N TYR A 93 13.39 9.85 -3.41
CA TYR A 93 14.57 9.41 -4.15
C TYR A 93 14.80 7.91 -3.98
N PHE A 94 14.80 7.43 -2.75
CA PHE A 94 14.97 6.01 -2.43
C PHE A 94 13.95 5.12 -3.17
N ILE A 95 12.67 5.46 -3.11
CA ILE A 95 11.62 4.67 -3.77
C ILE A 95 11.76 4.71 -5.30
N ALA A 96 12.18 5.83 -5.88
CA ALA A 96 12.40 5.93 -7.31
C ALA A 96 13.62 5.10 -7.76
N GLU A 97 14.73 5.15 -7.02
CA GLU A 97 15.95 4.39 -7.29
C GLU A 97 15.71 2.87 -7.07
N LEU A 98 15.01 2.50 -6.00
CA LEU A 98 14.62 1.11 -5.73
C LEU A 98 13.72 0.56 -6.84
N ARG A 99 12.73 1.33 -7.30
CA ARG A 99 11.86 0.93 -8.42
C ARG A 99 12.69 0.75 -9.70
N GLN A 100 13.63 1.62 -9.94
CA GLN A 100 14.53 1.49 -11.08
C GLN A 100 15.34 0.20 -11.00
N ALA A 101 15.96 -0.10 -9.86
CA ALA A 101 16.75 -1.31 -9.66
C ALA A 101 15.89 -2.58 -9.85
N PHE A 102 14.66 -2.58 -9.34
CA PHE A 102 13.72 -3.69 -9.56
C PHE A 102 13.31 -3.81 -11.03
N ASP A 103 13.04 -2.69 -11.74
CA ASP A 103 12.67 -2.72 -13.15
C ASP A 103 13.80 -3.29 -14.03
N ASP A 104 15.06 -3.09 -13.65
CA ASP A 104 16.21 -3.60 -14.37
C ASP A 104 16.48 -5.10 -14.14
N LEU A 105 16.25 -5.59 -12.92
CA LEU A 105 16.59 -6.94 -12.50
C LEU A 105 15.36 -7.86 -12.35
N TYR A 106 14.30 -7.36 -11.73
CA TYR A 106 13.11 -8.10 -11.32
C TYR A 106 11.84 -7.27 -11.54
N PRO A 107 11.43 -7.00 -12.80
CA PRO A 107 10.34 -6.06 -13.10
C PRO A 107 8.98 -6.45 -12.51
N GLU A 108 8.78 -7.72 -12.13
CA GLU A 108 7.59 -8.22 -11.46
C GLU A 108 7.59 -8.03 -9.94
N TRP A 109 8.73 -7.62 -9.35
CA TRP A 109 8.80 -7.38 -7.91
C TRP A 109 8.01 -6.14 -7.53
N LEU A 110 7.30 -6.25 -6.42
CA LEU A 110 6.44 -5.20 -5.91
C LEU A 110 7.18 -4.30 -4.92
N ILE A 111 6.84 -3.03 -4.94
CA ILE A 111 7.11 -2.09 -3.86
C ILE A 111 5.75 -1.69 -3.29
N THR A 112 5.46 -2.06 -2.06
CA THR A 112 4.30 -1.58 -1.33
C THR A 112 4.74 -0.67 -0.17
N MET A 113 3.83 0.11 0.36
CA MET A 113 4.13 0.99 1.48
C MET A 113 2.99 1.01 2.47
N ALA A 114 3.28 0.77 3.76
CA ALA A 114 2.40 1.15 4.84
C ALA A 114 2.42 2.69 4.98
N VAL A 115 1.23 3.29 5.05
CA VAL A 115 1.13 4.76 5.03
C VAL A 115 0.11 5.28 6.04
N PRO A 116 0.42 6.44 6.67
CA PRO A 116 -0.51 7.12 7.56
C PRO A 116 -1.72 7.66 6.80
N VAL A 117 -2.83 7.78 7.50
CA VAL A 117 -4.12 8.17 6.93
C VAL A 117 -4.60 9.55 7.37
N SER A 118 -3.72 10.34 7.90
CA SER A 118 -3.98 11.73 8.30
C SER A 118 -2.78 12.64 8.00
N ASN A 119 -2.98 13.95 8.10
CA ASN A 119 -1.92 14.93 7.85
C ASN A 119 -0.87 14.97 8.98
N TRP A 120 -1.11 14.31 10.11
CA TRP A 120 -0.18 14.31 11.26
C TRP A 120 1.24 13.89 10.81
N SER A 121 1.40 12.73 10.22
CA SER A 121 2.67 12.28 9.62
C SER A 121 2.64 12.27 8.09
N GLY A 122 1.46 12.14 7.46
CA GLY A 122 1.30 12.09 6.01
C GLY A 122 1.76 13.36 5.27
N GLN A 123 1.91 14.51 5.95
CA GLN A 123 2.55 15.69 5.37
C GLN A 123 4.02 15.47 4.97
N HIS A 124 4.66 14.48 5.57
CA HIS A 124 6.06 14.12 5.33
C HIS A 124 6.24 13.06 4.24
N TYR A 125 5.18 12.73 3.50
CA TYR A 125 5.23 11.88 2.31
C TYR A 125 4.93 12.71 1.06
N ASP A 126 5.74 12.58 0.02
CA ASP A 126 5.42 13.14 -1.30
C ASP A 126 4.66 12.11 -2.14
N PHE A 127 3.38 11.95 -1.84
CA PHE A 127 2.54 10.97 -2.52
C PHE A 127 2.48 11.16 -4.04
N ASN A 128 2.63 12.40 -4.55
CA ASN A 128 2.67 12.66 -5.99
C ASN A 128 3.89 12.00 -6.67
N SER A 129 5.03 12.00 -6.00
CA SER A 129 6.24 11.33 -6.46
C SER A 129 6.13 9.81 -6.25
N LEU A 130 5.69 9.39 -5.07
CA LEU A 130 5.63 7.99 -4.67
C LEU A 130 4.67 7.17 -5.52
N VAL A 131 3.52 7.73 -5.94
CA VAL A 131 2.48 7.02 -6.69
C VAL A 131 2.96 6.46 -8.04
N GLN A 132 4.03 7.03 -8.59
CA GLN A 132 4.62 6.58 -9.85
C GLN A 132 5.41 5.27 -9.69
N ASN A 133 5.95 5.01 -8.49
CA ASN A 133 6.94 3.96 -8.22
C ASN A 133 6.40 2.86 -7.28
N VAL A 134 5.39 3.17 -6.48
CA VAL A 134 4.76 2.26 -5.54
C VAL A 134 3.64 1.48 -6.22
N SER A 135 3.62 0.17 -6.00
CA SER A 135 2.59 -0.73 -6.52
C SER A 135 1.26 -0.54 -5.78
N TYR A 136 1.29 -0.60 -4.45
CA TYR A 136 0.13 -0.42 -3.57
C TYR A 136 0.51 0.33 -2.30
N PHE A 137 -0.44 1.12 -1.78
CA PHE A 137 -0.37 1.81 -0.51
C PHE A 137 -1.27 1.10 0.51
N ASN A 138 -0.67 0.53 1.53
CA ASN A 138 -1.32 -0.13 2.63
C ASN A 138 -1.71 0.92 3.67
N ALA A 139 -2.94 1.40 3.61
CA ALA A 139 -3.46 2.44 4.49
C ALA A 139 -3.62 1.89 5.91
N MET A 140 -2.93 2.45 6.88
CA MET A 140 -3.04 2.10 8.29
C MET A 140 -4.32 2.70 8.90
N THR A 141 -5.48 2.19 8.45
CA THR A 141 -6.81 2.62 8.86
C THR A 141 -7.26 1.96 10.16
N TYR A 142 -6.42 2.06 11.14
CA TYR A 142 -6.60 1.62 12.53
C TYR A 142 -5.80 2.51 13.46
N ASP A 143 -5.89 2.24 14.77
CA ASP A 143 -5.31 3.09 15.81
C ASP A 143 -5.81 4.53 15.74
N PHE A 144 -7.10 4.71 15.39
CA PHE A 144 -7.72 6.02 15.43
C PHE A 144 -7.86 6.52 16.86
N HIS A 145 -8.09 5.62 17.83
CA HIS A 145 -8.14 5.92 19.25
C HIS A 145 -7.19 5.02 20.05
N GLY A 146 -6.67 5.57 21.14
CA GLY A 146 -5.74 4.88 22.03
C GLY A 146 -5.34 5.76 23.20
N SER A 147 -4.18 5.50 23.83
CA SER A 147 -3.68 6.27 24.96
C SER A 147 -3.35 7.74 24.65
N TRP A 148 -3.35 8.12 23.38
CA TRP A 148 -3.10 9.48 22.87
C TRP A 148 -4.38 10.31 22.71
N THR A 149 -5.56 9.73 22.86
CA THR A 149 -6.84 10.43 22.81
C THR A 149 -7.37 10.72 24.19
N ASP A 150 -8.21 11.74 24.35
CA ASP A 150 -8.80 12.15 25.63
C ASP A 150 -10.08 11.37 25.99
N HIS A 151 -10.54 10.54 25.08
CA HIS A 151 -11.73 9.72 25.22
C HIS A 151 -11.52 8.30 24.69
N ALA A 152 -12.32 7.37 25.18
CA ALA A 152 -12.38 6.00 24.68
C ALA A 152 -13.11 5.98 23.35
N GLY A 153 -12.45 5.47 22.30
CA GLY A 153 -13.00 5.46 20.96
C GLY A 153 -12.73 4.13 20.24
N HIS A 154 -13.40 3.92 19.12
CA HIS A 154 -13.18 2.74 18.30
C HIS A 154 -11.77 2.68 17.73
N ASN A 155 -11.14 1.51 17.76
CA ASN A 155 -9.82 1.29 17.19
C ASN A 155 -9.78 1.52 15.67
N ALA A 156 -10.79 1.00 14.96
CA ALA A 156 -10.86 1.07 13.50
C ALA A 156 -12.32 1.22 13.00
N PRO A 157 -13.03 2.31 13.33
CA PRO A 157 -14.41 2.52 12.91
C PRO A 157 -14.48 2.73 11.39
N LEU A 158 -15.57 2.27 10.75
CA LEU A 158 -15.77 2.54 9.33
C LEU A 158 -16.08 4.04 9.09
N TYR A 159 -16.88 4.65 9.96
CA TYR A 159 -17.20 6.07 9.95
C TYR A 159 -16.91 6.73 11.30
N PRO A 160 -16.63 8.02 11.35
CA PRO A 160 -16.40 8.73 12.61
C PRO A 160 -17.59 8.60 13.56
N SER A 161 -17.34 8.36 14.84
CA SER A 161 -18.36 8.31 15.89
C SER A 161 -17.87 9.00 17.16
N PRO A 162 -18.46 10.16 17.52
CA PRO A 162 -19.56 10.85 16.82
C PRO A 162 -19.18 11.29 15.39
N ALA A 163 -20.18 11.68 14.58
CA ALA A 163 -20.00 11.97 13.16
C ALA A 163 -18.95 13.06 12.82
N ASN A 164 -18.55 13.86 13.78
CA ASN A 164 -17.51 14.90 13.68
C ASN A 164 -16.27 14.60 14.51
N ASP A 165 -16.07 13.35 14.90
CA ASP A 165 -14.90 12.91 15.65
C ASP A 165 -13.63 13.28 14.88
N PRO A 166 -12.73 14.10 15.49
CA PRO A 166 -11.52 14.56 14.81
C PRO A 166 -10.46 13.45 14.67
N ASP A 167 -10.53 12.39 15.48
CA ASP A 167 -9.57 11.30 15.49
C ASP A 167 -9.71 10.41 14.24
N GLY A 168 -10.90 10.43 13.62
CA GLY A 168 -11.10 9.91 12.29
C GLY A 168 -11.67 8.48 12.22
N ALA A 169 -11.58 7.90 11.04
CA ALA A 169 -12.13 6.59 10.71
C ALA A 169 -11.54 6.06 9.40
N VAL A 170 -11.84 4.81 9.04
CA VAL A 170 -11.48 4.21 7.74
C VAL A 170 -11.88 5.11 6.57
N SER A 171 -13.12 5.62 6.57
CA SER A 171 -13.64 6.47 5.50
C SER A 171 -12.92 7.81 5.37
N THR A 172 -12.54 8.44 6.48
CA THR A 172 -11.78 9.71 6.48
C THR A 172 -10.35 9.49 6.03
N GLY A 173 -9.71 8.41 6.48
CA GLY A 173 -8.37 8.02 6.05
C GLY A 173 -8.31 7.70 4.55
N PHE A 174 -9.28 6.94 4.03
CA PHE A 174 -9.39 6.71 2.60
C PHE A 174 -9.57 8.02 1.82
N ASN A 175 -10.46 8.90 2.27
CA ASN A 175 -10.66 10.20 1.62
C ASN A 175 -9.40 11.08 1.67
N TYR A 176 -8.65 11.03 2.77
CA TYR A 176 -7.35 11.70 2.86
C TYR A 176 -6.40 11.21 1.78
N LEU A 177 -6.19 9.90 1.64
CA LEU A 177 -5.27 9.36 0.64
C LEU A 177 -5.74 9.58 -0.80
N SER A 178 -7.02 9.31 -1.08
CA SER A 178 -7.54 9.37 -2.45
C SER A 178 -7.83 10.78 -2.92
N ASN A 179 -8.52 11.60 -2.12
CA ASN A 179 -9.01 12.90 -2.55
C ASN A 179 -8.04 14.03 -2.21
N THR A 180 -7.39 13.98 -1.02
CA THR A 180 -6.47 15.05 -0.60
C THR A 180 -5.06 14.82 -1.12
N ARG A 181 -4.58 13.55 -1.13
CA ARG A 181 -3.22 13.20 -1.56
C ARG A 181 -3.14 12.69 -2.99
N GLY A 182 -4.28 12.44 -3.65
CA GLY A 182 -4.37 12.12 -5.07
C GLY A 182 -3.94 10.70 -5.44
N ILE A 183 -3.90 9.77 -4.48
CA ILE A 183 -3.56 8.37 -4.77
C ILE A 183 -4.74 7.72 -5.50
N PRO A 184 -4.53 7.06 -6.64
CA PRO A 184 -5.57 6.30 -7.32
C PRO A 184 -6.20 5.26 -6.37
N ARG A 185 -7.53 5.19 -6.34
CA ARG A 185 -8.28 4.27 -5.47
C ARG A 185 -7.83 2.82 -5.62
N SER A 186 -7.51 2.40 -6.85
CA SER A 186 -7.03 1.04 -7.16
C SER A 186 -5.65 0.71 -6.60
N LYS A 187 -4.90 1.70 -6.12
CA LYS A 187 -3.60 1.51 -5.46
C LYS A 187 -3.68 1.56 -3.94
N ILE A 188 -4.85 1.78 -3.36
CA ILE A 188 -5.05 1.87 -1.90
C ILE A 188 -5.61 0.53 -1.40
N ASN A 189 -4.99 -0.05 -0.38
CA ASN A 189 -5.53 -1.15 0.41
C ASN A 189 -5.97 -0.62 1.77
N ILE A 190 -7.21 -0.89 2.18
CA ILE A 190 -7.73 -0.51 3.49
C ILE A 190 -7.21 -1.47 4.55
N GLY A 191 -6.62 -0.96 5.61
CA GLY A 191 -6.15 -1.73 6.76
C GLY A 191 -7.29 -2.21 7.65
N LEU A 192 -7.27 -3.49 8.00
CA LEU A 192 -8.14 -4.13 8.98
C LEU A 192 -7.31 -4.50 10.21
N ALA A 193 -7.75 -4.08 11.38
CA ALA A 193 -7.12 -4.41 12.65
C ALA A 193 -7.73 -5.68 13.25
N PHE A 194 -6.94 -6.75 13.34
CA PHE A 194 -7.35 -7.96 14.06
C PHE A 194 -7.02 -7.88 15.56
N TYR A 195 -7.14 -6.66 16.09
CA TYR A 195 -6.97 -6.32 17.50
C TYR A 195 -7.87 -5.15 17.88
N GLY A 196 -8.12 -5.00 19.15
CA GLY A 196 -8.95 -3.93 19.71
C GLY A 196 -8.26 -3.21 20.86
N LYS A 197 -8.96 -2.28 21.47
CA LYS A 197 -8.49 -1.49 22.60
C LYS A 197 -9.44 -1.65 23.78
N GLN A 198 -8.88 -1.96 24.95
CA GLN A 198 -9.60 -1.97 26.22
C GLN A 198 -9.38 -0.66 26.97
N TYR A 199 -10.45 -0.09 27.46
CA TYR A 199 -10.47 1.15 28.23
C TYR A 199 -11.22 0.93 29.57
N ASN A 200 -10.77 1.58 30.64
CA ASN A 200 -11.55 1.77 31.84
C ASN A 200 -12.48 2.98 31.63
N ALA A 201 -13.61 2.75 31.02
CA ALA A 201 -14.61 3.75 30.65
C ALA A 201 -16.02 3.13 30.72
N THR A 202 -17.02 3.94 31.05
CA THR A 202 -18.41 3.49 31.16
C THR A 202 -19.07 3.27 29.79
N ASN A 203 -18.55 3.90 28.75
CA ASN A 203 -19.06 3.76 27.38
C ASN A 203 -18.06 4.30 26.36
N ILE A 204 -18.31 4.02 25.06
CA ILE A 204 -17.62 4.67 23.94
C ILE A 204 -17.87 6.18 23.96
N ASN A 205 -16.90 6.98 23.49
CA ASN A 205 -16.95 8.45 23.46
C ASN A 205 -17.01 9.12 24.84
N GLN A 206 -16.57 8.43 25.88
CA GLN A 206 -16.45 8.95 27.24
C GLN A 206 -14.98 8.99 27.64
N SER A 207 -14.66 9.88 28.60
CA SER A 207 -13.32 9.87 29.22
C SER A 207 -13.04 8.52 29.89
N TYR A 208 -11.82 8.11 29.86
CA TYR A 208 -11.34 6.87 30.46
C TYR A 208 -10.30 7.14 31.58
N GLN A 209 -9.98 6.12 32.36
CA GLN A 209 -8.99 6.19 33.43
C GLN A 209 -7.90 5.13 33.20
N GLY A 210 -6.67 5.47 33.63
CA GLY A 210 -5.55 4.51 33.57
C GLY A 210 -5.04 4.22 32.16
N GLU A 211 -4.48 3.05 31.97
CA GLU A 211 -3.85 2.62 30.73
C GLU A 211 -4.87 2.07 29.73
N VAL A 212 -4.59 2.27 28.45
CA VAL A 212 -5.30 1.64 27.33
C VAL A 212 -4.53 0.39 26.93
N VAL A 213 -5.21 -0.75 26.88
CA VAL A 213 -4.58 -2.03 26.56
C VAL A 213 -5.00 -2.49 25.17
N SER A 214 -4.03 -2.85 24.34
CA SER A 214 -4.31 -3.51 23.05
C SER A 214 -4.56 -5.00 23.29
N LEU A 215 -5.68 -5.52 22.79
CA LEU A 215 -6.05 -6.92 22.86
C LEU A 215 -6.14 -7.51 21.44
N LEU A 216 -5.44 -8.60 21.21
CA LEU A 216 -5.52 -9.34 19.94
C LEU A 216 -6.91 -10.00 19.81
N TYR A 217 -7.34 -10.31 18.58
CA TYR A 217 -8.62 -10.97 18.35
C TYR A 217 -8.76 -12.24 19.20
N ASN A 218 -7.75 -13.11 19.19
CA ASN A 218 -7.75 -14.35 19.96
C ASN A 218 -7.80 -14.14 21.50
N GLN A 219 -7.46 -12.95 21.97
CA GLN A 219 -7.57 -12.56 23.39
C GLN A 219 -8.98 -12.05 23.70
N TYR A 220 -9.46 -11.01 22.95
CA TYR A 220 -10.76 -10.44 23.26
C TYR A 220 -11.93 -11.35 22.86
N LYS A 221 -11.71 -12.36 22.03
CA LYS A 221 -12.72 -13.38 21.72
C LYS A 221 -13.28 -14.06 22.98
N ASN A 222 -12.46 -14.19 24.05
CA ASN A 222 -12.86 -14.77 25.32
C ASN A 222 -13.84 -13.89 26.11
N TYR A 223 -14.00 -12.62 25.74
CA TYR A 223 -14.96 -11.69 26.35
C TYR A 223 -16.35 -11.72 25.72
N PHE A 224 -16.58 -12.51 24.70
CA PHE A 224 -17.93 -12.78 24.15
C PHE A 224 -18.67 -13.78 25.06
N ASN A 225 -18.97 -13.36 26.27
CA ASN A 225 -19.63 -14.13 27.31
C ASN A 225 -20.69 -13.28 28.03
N ASN A 226 -21.39 -13.85 29.01
CA ASN A 226 -22.52 -13.21 29.68
C ASN A 226 -22.17 -12.00 30.56
N ASP A 227 -20.87 -11.78 30.87
CA ASP A 227 -20.42 -10.65 31.66
C ASP A 227 -20.21 -9.38 30.82
N TRP A 228 -20.21 -9.52 29.50
CA TRP A 228 -19.98 -8.45 28.56
C TRP A 228 -21.14 -8.30 27.58
N GLU A 229 -21.69 -7.10 27.51
CA GLU A 229 -22.71 -6.73 26.54
C GLU A 229 -22.08 -6.42 25.19
N TYR A 230 -22.51 -7.11 24.13
CA TYR A 230 -22.15 -6.75 22.76
C TYR A 230 -23.01 -5.58 22.29
N ILE A 231 -22.38 -4.50 21.82
CA ILE A 231 -23.05 -3.30 21.35
C ILE A 231 -22.55 -2.98 19.95
N TRP A 232 -23.51 -2.81 19.02
CA TRP A 232 -23.22 -2.32 17.67
C TRP A 232 -23.41 -0.80 17.60
N ASP A 233 -22.35 -0.06 17.27
CA ASP A 233 -22.45 1.37 16.99
C ASP A 233 -22.85 1.58 15.53
N ASN A 234 -24.10 2.01 15.32
CA ASN A 234 -24.65 2.27 14.00
C ASN A 234 -23.98 3.44 13.28
N THR A 235 -23.42 4.41 14.02
CA THR A 235 -22.70 5.55 13.45
C THR A 235 -21.35 5.10 12.95
N ALA A 236 -20.56 4.43 13.79
CA ALA A 236 -19.25 3.90 13.47
C ALA A 236 -19.29 2.72 12.48
N GLN A 237 -20.42 2.00 12.40
CA GLN A 237 -20.52 0.68 11.76
C GLN A 237 -19.46 -0.29 12.31
N SER A 238 -19.26 -0.27 13.61
CA SER A 238 -18.25 -1.04 14.34
C SER A 238 -18.78 -1.46 15.70
N PRO A 239 -18.43 -2.67 16.20
CA PRO A 239 -18.88 -3.15 17.50
C PRO A 239 -17.91 -2.79 18.63
N TYR A 240 -18.42 -2.87 19.85
CA TYR A 240 -17.64 -2.92 21.06
C TYR A 240 -18.31 -3.78 22.14
N LEU A 241 -17.54 -4.25 23.07
CA LEU A 241 -18.02 -4.96 24.28
C LEU A 241 -18.02 -4.00 25.45
N ARG A 242 -19.01 -4.10 26.32
CA ARG A 242 -19.14 -3.31 27.54
C ARG A 242 -19.37 -4.21 28.75
N ASN A 243 -18.61 -3.99 29.81
CA ASN A 243 -18.86 -4.53 31.12
C ASN A 243 -19.23 -3.38 32.08
N SER A 244 -20.52 -3.24 32.39
CA SER A 244 -21.03 -2.13 33.20
C SER A 244 -20.65 -2.27 34.69
N ASP A 245 -20.40 -3.48 35.17
CA ASP A 245 -20.03 -3.73 36.55
C ASP A 245 -18.59 -3.31 36.86
N GLN A 246 -17.74 -3.27 35.83
CA GLN A 246 -16.33 -2.92 35.95
C GLN A 246 -16.00 -1.56 35.32
N ASP A 247 -16.97 -0.84 34.75
CA ASP A 247 -16.78 0.38 33.95
C ASP A 247 -15.71 0.18 32.88
N GLN A 248 -15.83 -0.90 32.09
CA GLN A 248 -14.86 -1.25 31.05
C GLN A 248 -15.55 -1.42 29.71
N ILE A 249 -14.83 -1.03 28.66
CA ILE A 249 -15.19 -1.33 27.27
C ILE A 249 -14.01 -1.94 26.53
N ILE A 250 -14.29 -2.75 25.51
CA ILE A 250 -13.32 -3.26 24.54
C ILE A 250 -13.85 -2.94 23.15
N THR A 251 -13.13 -2.14 22.39
CA THR A 251 -13.43 -1.93 20.97
C THR A 251 -12.88 -3.10 20.16
N ILE A 252 -13.63 -3.59 19.20
CA ILE A 252 -13.34 -4.86 18.53
C ILE A 252 -13.61 -4.81 17.04
N GLU A 253 -13.07 -5.77 16.31
CA GLU A 253 -13.55 -6.20 15.01
C GLU A 253 -14.30 -7.53 15.14
N ASP A 254 -15.32 -7.73 14.32
CA ASP A 254 -16.01 -8.99 14.15
C ASP A 254 -16.35 -9.27 12.69
N SER A 255 -17.00 -10.39 12.43
CA SER A 255 -17.41 -10.76 11.06
C SER A 255 -18.34 -9.72 10.40
N THR A 256 -19.13 -9.02 11.19
CA THR A 256 -20.08 -8.00 10.70
C THR A 256 -19.35 -6.72 10.30
N SER A 257 -18.47 -6.20 11.16
CA SER A 257 -17.68 -4.99 10.85
C SER A 257 -16.72 -5.22 9.68
N VAL A 258 -16.12 -6.41 9.62
CA VAL A 258 -15.29 -6.83 8.48
C VAL A 258 -16.11 -6.86 7.18
N ALA A 259 -17.32 -7.43 7.19
CA ALA A 259 -18.22 -7.44 6.03
C ALA A 259 -18.59 -6.01 5.58
N ARG A 260 -18.86 -5.08 6.52
CA ARG A 260 -19.13 -3.67 6.20
C ARG A 260 -17.96 -2.98 5.53
N LYS A 261 -16.73 -3.27 5.96
CA LYS A 261 -15.50 -2.73 5.35
C LYS A 261 -15.25 -3.34 3.96
N VAL A 262 -15.53 -4.62 3.78
CA VAL A 262 -15.52 -5.26 2.45
C VAL A 262 -16.49 -4.59 1.50
N ASP A 263 -17.74 -4.36 1.92
CA ASP A 263 -18.73 -3.64 1.12
C ASP A 263 -18.28 -2.21 0.78
N TYR A 264 -17.67 -1.52 1.75
CA TYR A 264 -17.10 -0.19 1.54
C TYR A 264 -16.00 -0.20 0.47
N VAL A 265 -15.06 -1.15 0.52
CA VAL A 265 -14.00 -1.32 -0.47
C VAL A 265 -14.58 -1.55 -1.86
N LYS A 266 -15.57 -2.44 -2.00
CA LYS A 266 -16.23 -2.74 -3.27
C LYS A 266 -16.96 -1.52 -3.84
N ASN A 267 -17.80 -0.88 -3.02
CA ASN A 267 -18.63 0.24 -3.44
C ASN A 267 -17.81 1.48 -3.85
N ASN A 268 -16.61 1.63 -3.30
CA ASN A 268 -15.71 2.74 -3.60
C ASN A 268 -14.62 2.39 -4.62
N GLN A 269 -14.61 1.16 -5.17
CA GLN A 269 -13.61 0.68 -6.13
C GLN A 269 -12.17 0.82 -5.60
N ILE A 270 -11.97 0.48 -4.33
CA ILE A 270 -10.67 0.50 -3.65
C ILE A 270 -9.88 -0.74 -4.06
N GLY A 271 -8.55 -0.64 -4.13
CA GLY A 271 -7.66 -1.69 -4.63
C GLY A 271 -7.73 -3.00 -3.87
N GLY A 272 -7.90 -2.94 -2.55
CA GLY A 272 -7.95 -4.14 -1.74
C GLY A 272 -8.05 -3.90 -0.24
N LEU A 273 -7.68 -4.93 0.51
CA LEU A 273 -7.61 -4.94 1.97
C LEU A 273 -6.20 -5.35 2.42
N MET A 274 -5.73 -4.76 3.49
CA MET A 274 -4.52 -5.15 4.21
C MET A 274 -4.92 -5.60 5.62
N LEU A 275 -4.25 -6.55 6.18
CA LEU A 275 -4.60 -7.14 7.50
C LEU A 275 -3.43 -6.98 8.47
N TRP A 276 -3.71 -6.48 9.68
CA TRP A 276 -2.75 -6.43 10.77
C TRP A 276 -3.31 -7.14 12.03
N ALA A 277 -2.91 -8.39 12.36
CA ALA A 277 -2.10 -9.28 11.55
C ALA A 277 -2.76 -10.66 11.49
N LEU A 278 -2.42 -11.45 10.48
CA LEU A 278 -3.01 -12.77 10.22
C LEU A 278 -2.96 -13.71 11.44
N SER A 279 -1.86 -13.70 12.19
CA SER A 279 -1.67 -14.56 13.38
C SER A 279 -2.59 -14.21 14.54
N TYR A 280 -3.18 -13.01 14.56
CA TYR A 280 -4.04 -12.55 15.65
C TYR A 280 -5.43 -13.20 15.60
N ASP A 281 -5.85 -13.72 14.45
CA ASP A 281 -7.16 -14.36 14.21
C ASP A 281 -7.18 -15.88 14.52
N ILE A 282 -6.11 -16.44 15.07
CA ILE A 282 -6.06 -17.87 15.34
C ILE A 282 -6.66 -18.18 16.71
N VAL A 283 -7.87 -18.78 16.70
CA VAL A 283 -8.59 -19.26 17.90
C VAL A 283 -8.89 -20.75 17.70
N ASP A 284 -8.37 -21.62 18.55
CA ASP A 284 -8.55 -23.08 18.49
C ASP A 284 -8.26 -23.66 17.08
N GLY A 285 -7.21 -23.14 16.43
CA GLY A 285 -6.81 -23.54 15.07
C GLY A 285 -7.73 -23.04 13.95
N LYS A 286 -8.67 -22.15 14.23
CA LYS A 286 -9.58 -21.54 13.26
C LYS A 286 -9.28 -20.07 13.09
N GLN A 287 -9.59 -19.54 11.90
CA GLN A 287 -9.46 -18.12 11.54
C GLN A 287 -10.84 -17.57 11.17
N GLU A 288 -11.54 -16.97 12.14
CA GLU A 288 -12.93 -16.53 11.97
C GLU A 288 -13.04 -15.28 11.09
N LEU A 289 -12.20 -14.27 11.31
CA LEU A 289 -12.23 -13.02 10.54
C LEU A 289 -11.75 -13.26 9.09
N ILE A 290 -10.71 -14.04 8.89
CA ILE A 290 -10.25 -14.46 7.56
C ILE A 290 -11.34 -15.22 6.79
N ASN A 291 -12.05 -16.14 7.47
CA ASN A 291 -13.15 -16.86 6.83
C ASN A 291 -14.32 -15.94 6.48
N SER A 292 -14.60 -14.93 7.32
CA SER A 292 -15.57 -13.89 6.99
C SER A 292 -15.14 -13.08 5.76
N LEU A 293 -13.86 -12.70 5.67
CA LEU A 293 -13.30 -12.05 4.48
C LEU A 293 -13.50 -12.91 3.23
N LYS A 294 -13.10 -14.17 3.28
CA LYS A 294 -13.28 -15.10 2.14
C LYS A 294 -14.74 -15.16 1.70
N THR A 295 -15.67 -15.31 2.64
CA THR A 295 -17.09 -15.41 2.34
C THR A 295 -17.64 -14.11 1.71
N ASN A 296 -17.29 -12.95 2.25
CA ASN A 296 -17.83 -11.68 1.80
C ASN A 296 -17.06 -11.07 0.61
N TYR A 297 -15.76 -11.34 0.47
CA TYR A 297 -14.95 -10.80 -0.61
C TYR A 297 -14.99 -11.67 -1.86
N LEU A 298 -14.91 -13.00 -1.72
CA LEU A 298 -14.85 -13.96 -2.83
C LEU A 298 -16.22 -14.46 -3.30
N SER A 299 -17.28 -14.26 -2.53
CA SER A 299 -18.65 -14.72 -2.90
C SER A 299 -19.31 -13.94 -4.05
N LEU A 300 -18.68 -12.90 -4.53
CA LEU A 300 -19.11 -12.14 -5.71
C LEU A 300 -17.99 -12.23 -6.75
N ASP A 301 -18.38 -12.20 -8.04
CA ASP A 301 -17.45 -11.99 -9.17
C ASP A 301 -16.74 -10.63 -9.05
N PHE A 302 -15.97 -10.45 -7.97
CA PHE A 302 -15.05 -9.35 -7.84
C PHE A 302 -13.89 -9.66 -8.79
N LYS A 303 -14.05 -9.19 -10.01
CA LYS A 303 -12.87 -8.81 -10.77
C LYS A 303 -12.34 -7.58 -10.05
N PRO A 304 -11.13 -7.63 -9.41
CA PRO A 304 -10.49 -6.39 -9.00
C PRO A 304 -10.62 -5.45 -10.18
N PRO A 305 -10.90 -4.15 -9.97
CA PRO A 305 -10.91 -3.21 -11.07
C PRO A 305 -9.66 -3.55 -11.84
N GLU A 306 -9.82 -3.98 -13.11
CA GLU A 306 -8.67 -4.27 -13.95
C GLU A 306 -7.81 -3.03 -13.79
N SER A 307 -6.79 -3.11 -12.94
CA SER A 307 -5.82 -2.06 -12.83
C SER A 307 -5.13 -2.08 -14.18
N TYR A 308 -5.72 -1.36 -15.13
CA TYR A 308 -5.06 -1.00 -16.36
C TYR A 308 -3.97 0.02 -16.03
N SER A 309 -3.13 -0.27 -15.07
CA SER A 309 -1.78 0.15 -15.20
C SER A 309 -1.24 -0.76 -16.29
N LEU A 310 -1.25 -0.25 -17.49
CA LEU A 310 -0.62 -0.90 -18.65
C LEU A 310 0.89 -1.10 -18.40
N GLY A 311 1.33 -0.96 -17.12
CA GLY A 311 2.73 -0.94 -16.71
C GLY A 311 3.57 0.03 -17.56
N LEU A 312 2.91 0.95 -18.27
CA LEU A 312 3.54 1.80 -19.24
C LEU A 312 4.45 2.80 -18.58
N ARG A 313 5.73 2.63 -18.77
CA ARG A 313 6.78 3.55 -18.32
C ARG A 313 7.76 3.79 -19.44
N ASN A 314 8.45 4.91 -19.36
CA ASN A 314 9.64 5.12 -20.17
C ASN A 314 10.84 5.40 -19.27
N TYR A 315 11.97 4.78 -19.59
CA TYR A 315 13.22 4.96 -18.86
C TYR A 315 14.44 4.93 -19.80
N PRO A 316 15.42 5.80 -19.51
CA PRO A 316 15.41 6.91 -18.55
C PRO A 316 14.37 7.98 -18.89
N ASN A 317 13.91 8.75 -17.87
CA ASN A 317 13.06 9.91 -18.01
C ASN A 317 13.30 10.90 -16.85
N PRO A 318 13.98 12.04 -17.02
CA PRO A 318 14.48 12.59 -18.31
C PRO A 318 15.52 11.70 -19.00
N PHE A 319 15.64 11.83 -20.33
CA PHE A 319 16.60 11.04 -21.10
C PHE A 319 17.39 11.89 -22.09
N ASN A 320 18.60 11.38 -22.46
CA ASN A 320 19.48 11.92 -23.48
C ASN A 320 19.81 10.79 -24.47
N GLY A 321 19.51 11.00 -25.75
CA GLY A 321 19.74 10.03 -26.81
C GLY A 321 18.62 9.01 -26.99
N HIS A 322 18.32 8.19 -25.99
CA HIS A 322 17.27 7.16 -26.12
C HIS A 322 16.55 6.88 -24.80
N THR A 323 15.34 6.36 -24.90
CA THR A 323 14.56 5.85 -23.78
C THR A 323 13.88 4.54 -24.17
N ASN A 324 13.58 3.69 -23.20
CA ASN A 324 12.84 2.46 -23.39
C ASN A 324 11.43 2.62 -22.85
N PHE A 325 10.43 2.28 -23.63
CA PHE A 325 9.06 2.09 -23.18
C PHE A 325 8.89 0.65 -22.76
N VAL A 326 8.43 0.44 -21.52
CA VAL A 326 8.14 -0.88 -20.97
C VAL A 326 6.66 -0.97 -20.65
N PHE A 327 6.00 -2.06 -21.03
CA PHE A 327 4.61 -2.35 -20.70
C PHE A 327 4.36 -3.86 -20.71
N GLN A 328 3.31 -4.29 -19.98
CA GLN A 328 2.93 -5.69 -19.89
C GLN A 328 1.56 -5.91 -20.52
N LEU A 329 1.43 -6.99 -21.29
CA LEU A 329 0.17 -7.48 -21.86
C LEU A 329 -0.29 -8.73 -21.09
N GLN A 330 -1.51 -8.69 -20.58
CA GLN A 330 -2.12 -9.84 -19.89
C GLN A 330 -2.57 -10.94 -20.88
N HIS A 331 -2.89 -10.55 -22.11
CA HIS A 331 -3.29 -11.42 -23.21
C HIS A 331 -2.81 -10.82 -24.54
N ASP A 332 -2.83 -11.62 -25.59
CA ASP A 332 -2.51 -11.18 -26.93
C ASP A 332 -3.42 -10.03 -27.34
N SER A 333 -2.83 -8.91 -27.77
CA SER A 333 -3.55 -7.64 -27.93
C SER A 333 -3.04 -6.80 -29.10
N SER A 334 -3.90 -5.95 -29.64
CA SER A 334 -3.51 -4.89 -30.57
C SER A 334 -2.93 -3.70 -29.81
N VAL A 335 -1.71 -3.29 -30.14
CA VAL A 335 -0.94 -2.27 -29.42
C VAL A 335 -0.60 -1.10 -30.34
N ASP A 336 -0.93 0.13 -29.94
CA ASP A 336 -0.47 1.38 -30.55
C ASP A 336 0.29 2.19 -29.49
N LEU A 337 1.57 2.46 -29.71
CA LEU A 337 2.39 3.37 -28.91
C LEU A 337 2.82 4.55 -29.78
N SER A 338 2.39 5.74 -29.38
CA SER A 338 2.58 6.97 -30.16
C SER A 338 3.08 8.12 -29.31
N ILE A 339 3.97 8.97 -29.87
CA ILE A 339 4.55 10.16 -29.23
C ILE A 339 3.90 11.41 -29.82
N PHE A 340 3.60 12.39 -28.95
CA PHE A 340 2.97 13.66 -29.30
C PHE A 340 3.73 14.84 -28.67
N ASP A 341 3.62 16.00 -29.31
CA ASP A 341 3.98 17.26 -28.65
C ASP A 341 2.89 17.70 -27.67
N LEU A 342 3.14 18.77 -26.90
CA LEU A 342 2.17 19.30 -25.93
C LEU A 342 0.90 19.88 -26.57
N LYS A 343 0.90 20.12 -27.90
CA LYS A 343 -0.27 20.58 -28.66
C LYS A 343 -1.09 19.41 -29.21
N GLY A 344 -0.62 18.16 -29.00
CA GLY A 344 -1.28 16.95 -29.46
C GLY A 344 -0.92 16.54 -30.90
N HIS A 345 0.08 17.17 -31.55
CA HIS A 345 0.54 16.76 -32.87
C HIS A 345 1.36 15.49 -32.74
N LEU A 346 1.10 14.52 -33.61
CA LEU A 346 1.85 13.26 -33.66
C LEU A 346 3.31 13.52 -34.07
N ILE A 347 4.25 13.14 -33.25
CA ILE A 347 5.69 13.17 -33.51
C ILE A 347 6.14 11.86 -34.17
N LYS A 348 5.75 10.73 -33.59
CA LYS A 348 6.09 9.39 -34.07
C LYS A 348 5.13 8.33 -33.56
N LYS A 349 4.82 7.39 -34.44
CA LYS A 349 4.21 6.12 -34.08
C LYS A 349 5.33 5.09 -33.87
N ILE A 350 5.48 4.59 -32.64
CA ILE A 350 6.55 3.68 -32.29
C ILE A 350 6.16 2.23 -32.56
N ILE A 351 4.92 1.85 -32.20
CA ILE A 351 4.31 0.55 -32.48
C ILE A 351 2.88 0.78 -32.97
N ASN A 352 2.46 -0.05 -33.92
CA ASN A 352 1.07 -0.25 -34.27
C ASN A 352 0.94 -1.67 -34.81
N ASP A 353 0.86 -2.63 -33.89
CA ASP A 353 0.98 -4.05 -34.22
C ASP A 353 0.29 -4.93 -33.18
N PHE A 354 0.02 -6.18 -33.56
CA PHE A 354 -0.46 -7.21 -32.65
C PHE A 354 0.74 -7.78 -31.87
N LYS A 355 0.60 -7.90 -30.55
CA LYS A 355 1.63 -8.42 -29.64
C LYS A 355 1.08 -9.53 -28.78
N HIS A 356 1.90 -10.54 -28.51
CA HIS A 356 1.58 -11.62 -27.59
C HIS A 356 1.59 -11.14 -26.15
N SER A 357 0.90 -11.85 -25.27
CA SER A 357 0.95 -11.64 -23.82
C SER A 357 2.40 -11.69 -23.30
N GLY A 358 2.69 -10.93 -22.25
CA GLY A 358 4.03 -10.84 -21.64
C GLY A 358 4.58 -9.43 -21.55
N ASN A 359 5.84 -9.33 -21.16
CA ASN A 359 6.55 -8.06 -21.00
C ASN A 359 7.12 -7.58 -22.34
N HIS A 360 6.94 -6.30 -22.63
CA HIS A 360 7.44 -5.66 -23.84
C HIS A 360 8.36 -4.50 -23.51
N LYS A 361 9.53 -4.46 -24.16
CA LYS A 361 10.50 -3.35 -24.06
C LYS A 361 10.78 -2.81 -25.47
N ILE A 362 10.51 -1.53 -25.68
CA ILE A 362 10.63 -0.87 -26.99
C ILE A 362 11.52 0.35 -26.84
N ASN A 363 12.61 0.37 -27.58
CA ASN A 363 13.56 1.47 -27.59
C ASN A 363 13.13 2.59 -28.55
N TRP A 364 13.31 3.84 -28.14
CA TRP A 364 13.14 5.02 -28.99
C TRP A 364 14.30 6.00 -28.83
N ASN A 365 14.83 6.46 -29.95
CA ASN A 365 16.03 7.29 -30.05
C ASN A 365 15.70 8.77 -30.32
N ALA A 366 14.65 9.31 -29.77
CA ALA A 366 14.23 10.72 -29.88
C ALA A 366 14.13 11.24 -31.33
N THR A 367 13.62 10.43 -32.26
CA THR A 367 13.42 10.82 -33.63
C THR A 367 11.94 10.95 -34.01
N ASN A 368 11.61 11.89 -34.92
CA ASN A 368 10.28 12.00 -35.50
C ASN A 368 10.01 10.90 -36.56
N GLN A 369 8.82 10.92 -37.16
CA GLN A 369 8.43 9.95 -38.20
C GLN A 369 9.32 9.97 -39.46
N TYR A 370 10.11 11.03 -39.67
CA TYR A 370 11.04 11.17 -40.79
C TYR A 370 12.48 10.77 -40.42
N GLY A 371 12.71 10.27 -39.21
CA GLY A 371 14.02 9.88 -38.69
C GLY A 371 14.90 11.07 -38.23
N GLN A 372 14.36 12.27 -38.20
CA GLN A 372 15.05 13.47 -37.71
C GLN A 372 14.93 13.56 -36.19
N GLU A 373 16.02 13.94 -35.52
CA GLU A 373 16.06 14.13 -34.09
C GLU A 373 15.14 15.30 -33.66
N ILE A 374 14.37 15.08 -32.57
CA ILE A 374 13.50 16.12 -32.02
C ILE A 374 14.27 17.09 -31.12
N SER A 375 13.68 18.23 -30.78
CA SER A 375 14.26 19.22 -29.87
C SER A 375 14.13 18.78 -28.40
N SER A 376 15.05 19.26 -27.54
CA SER A 376 14.87 19.14 -26.11
C SER A 376 13.53 19.70 -25.67
N GLY A 377 12.81 19.01 -24.79
CA GLY A 377 11.50 19.46 -24.35
C GLY A 377 10.67 18.37 -23.70
N VAL A 378 9.44 18.76 -23.38
CA VAL A 378 8.42 17.87 -22.81
C VAL A 378 7.52 17.36 -23.94
N TYR A 379 7.30 16.05 -23.92
CA TYR A 379 6.44 15.34 -24.88
C TYR A 379 5.45 14.48 -24.13
N LEU A 380 4.43 14.00 -24.83
CA LEU A 380 3.47 13.02 -24.33
C LEU A 380 3.64 11.72 -25.12
N TYR A 381 3.56 10.59 -24.44
CA TYR A 381 3.41 9.30 -25.11
C TYR A 381 2.11 8.64 -24.71
N ARG A 382 1.46 7.97 -25.65
CA ARG A 382 0.20 7.28 -25.46
C ARG A 382 0.32 5.85 -25.92
N LEU A 383 0.04 4.92 -25.00
CA LEU A 383 -0.16 3.51 -25.28
C LEU A 383 -1.66 3.22 -25.35
N SER A 384 -2.10 2.61 -26.43
CA SER A 384 -3.44 2.07 -26.57
C SER A 384 -3.34 0.55 -26.73
N ILE A 385 -4.14 -0.18 -25.96
CA ILE A 385 -4.27 -1.63 -26.03
C ILE A 385 -5.75 -1.94 -26.19
N ASP A 386 -6.12 -2.63 -27.27
CA ASP A 386 -7.49 -2.98 -27.63
C ASP A 386 -8.49 -1.80 -27.50
N GLY A 387 -8.04 -0.60 -27.90
CA GLY A 387 -8.84 0.62 -27.90
C GLY A 387 -8.86 1.40 -26.57
N LYS A 388 -8.31 0.85 -25.47
CA LYS A 388 -8.12 1.57 -24.21
C LYS A 388 -6.75 2.22 -24.19
N SER A 389 -6.64 3.47 -23.75
CA SER A 389 -5.38 4.21 -23.81
C SER A 389 -4.97 4.82 -22.48
N ASN A 390 -3.67 4.85 -22.24
CA ASN A 390 -3.01 5.60 -21.17
C ASN A 390 -2.00 6.58 -21.79
N THR A 391 -1.92 7.80 -21.24
CA THR A 391 -1.01 8.86 -21.70
C THR A 391 -0.15 9.33 -20.55
N SER A 392 1.16 9.44 -20.79
CA SER A 392 2.13 9.87 -19.79
C SER A 392 3.13 10.86 -20.41
N LYS A 393 3.87 11.55 -19.54
CA LYS A 393 4.84 12.58 -19.91
C LYS A 393 6.25 12.00 -20.02
N LEU A 394 7.00 12.43 -21.01
CA LEU A 394 8.43 12.19 -21.13
C LEU A 394 9.20 13.50 -21.33
N ILE A 395 10.45 13.53 -20.88
CA ILE A 395 11.32 14.71 -20.95
C ILE A 395 12.59 14.33 -21.70
N PHE A 396 12.84 14.97 -22.84
CA PHE A 396 14.05 14.81 -23.62
C PHE A 396 14.99 15.97 -23.36
N LEU A 397 16.26 15.67 -23.04
CA LEU A 397 17.36 16.62 -22.81
C LEU A 397 18.49 16.29 -23.78
N LYS A 398 18.98 17.28 -24.53
CA LYS A 398 20.22 17.17 -25.34
C LYS A 398 21.43 17.48 -24.48
#